data_2995ba7a59ebfca4815f4e4d18292a0e
#
_entry.id   2995ba7a59ebfca4815f4e4d18292a0e
#
_cell.length_a   1.000
_cell.length_b   1.000
_cell.length_c   1.000
_cell.angle_alpha   90.00
_cell.angle_beta   90.00
_cell.angle_gamma   90.00
#
_symmetry.space_group_name_H-M   'P 1'
#
loop_
_entity.id
_entity.type
_entity.pdbx_description
1 polymer ?
#
loop_
_entity_poly.entity_id
_entity_poly.type
_entity_poly.pdbx_seq_one_letter_code
_entity_poly.pdbx_strand_id
1 'polypeptide(L)'
;MKRIMAVLAVLFLLGTLCFAADPAEGYWISIDEKTNKETAGWQIWQEGGKLYGKILSIAGKPQDEMTTGGKGKSYDNFMNGVDIGTLHTVGTTWIWDLSSHGEGKWADGHIIDPNDGKRYKCRITYHKADGKKYKADTLEMRGEVGPFGRSQFWKASTESEAAGLR
;
A
#
# COMPACT_ATOMS: atom_id res chain seq x y z
N MET A 1 20.91 64.54 18.91
CA MET A 1 20.11 63.42 19.39
C MET A 1 19.84 62.50 18.20
N LYS A 2 20.63 61.42 18.03
CA LYS A 2 20.47 60.50 16.94
C LYS A 2 19.81 59.21 17.52
N ARG A 3 18.57 58.92 17.12
CA ARG A 3 17.87 57.71 17.53
C ARG A 3 18.29 56.58 16.58
N ILE A 4 18.98 55.60 17.14
CA ILE A 4 19.33 54.35 16.46
C ILE A 4 18.13 53.40 16.59
N MET A 5 17.43 53.14 15.49
CA MET A 5 16.43 52.07 15.41
C MET A 5 17.15 50.76 15.15
N ALA A 6 17.18 49.90 16.14
CA ALA A 6 17.61 48.52 15.96
C ALA A 6 16.46 47.71 15.36
N VAL A 7 16.60 47.27 14.11
CA VAL A 7 15.69 46.34 13.45
C VAL A 7 16.10 44.92 13.84
N LEU A 8 15.31 44.30 14.69
CA LEU A 8 15.47 42.88 15.05
C LEU A 8 14.90 42.01 13.91
N ALA A 9 15.75 41.51 13.05
CA ALA A 9 15.37 40.54 12.06
C ALA A 9 15.23 39.17 12.74
N VAL A 10 13.98 38.75 13.01
CA VAL A 10 13.66 37.39 13.45
C VAL A 10 13.70 36.50 12.22
N LEU A 11 14.80 35.79 12.03
CA LEU A 11 14.89 34.70 11.05
C LEU A 11 14.02 33.55 11.55
N PHE A 12 12.82 33.38 10.97
CA PHE A 12 12.02 32.14 11.11
C PHE A 12 12.72 31.05 10.29
N LEU A 13 13.56 30.23 10.93
CA LEU A 13 13.98 28.96 10.36
C LEU A 13 12.75 28.03 10.31
N LEU A 14 12.05 28.02 9.19
CA LEU A 14 11.13 26.95 8.83
C LEU A 14 11.98 25.71 8.54
N GLY A 15 12.32 24.97 9.58
CA GLY A 15 12.86 23.64 9.45
C GLY A 15 11.79 22.77 8.81
N THR A 16 11.92 22.45 7.52
CA THR A 16 11.17 21.37 6.89
C THR A 16 11.55 20.10 7.63
N LEU A 17 10.67 19.64 8.51
CA LEU A 17 10.72 18.30 9.08
C LEU A 17 10.57 17.32 7.90
N CYS A 18 11.69 16.89 7.33
CA CYS A 18 11.72 15.79 6.39
C CYS A 18 11.46 14.53 7.21
N PHE A 19 10.20 14.16 7.37
CA PHE A 19 9.87 12.84 7.89
C PHE A 19 10.38 11.82 6.87
N ALA A 20 11.25 10.91 7.30
CA ALA A 20 11.59 9.76 6.48
C ALA A 20 10.28 9.02 6.14
N ALA A 21 10.13 8.59 4.87
CA ALA A 21 8.99 7.80 4.47
C ALA A 21 8.91 6.52 5.33
N ASP A 22 7.68 6.11 5.66
CA ASP A 22 7.48 4.86 6.41
C ASP A 22 8.05 3.68 5.59
N PRO A 23 8.77 2.73 6.19
CA PRO A 23 9.40 1.63 5.46
C PRO A 23 8.40 0.71 4.75
N ALA A 24 7.10 0.76 5.06
CA ALA A 24 6.07 0.06 4.31
C ALA A 24 5.72 0.74 2.97
N GLU A 25 6.01 2.05 2.83
CA GLU A 25 5.80 2.77 1.58
C GLU A 25 6.78 2.34 0.50
N GLY A 26 6.35 2.40 -0.74
CA GLY A 26 7.19 2.10 -1.90
C GLY A 26 6.55 1.12 -2.87
N TYR A 27 7.40 0.38 -3.57
CA TYR A 27 6.99 -0.55 -4.61
C TYR A 27 7.30 -1.99 -4.19
N TRP A 28 6.34 -2.85 -4.39
CA TRP A 28 6.37 -4.22 -3.90
C TRP A 28 5.88 -5.18 -4.96
N ILE A 29 6.36 -6.42 -4.93
CA ILE A 29 5.87 -7.49 -5.80
C ILE A 29 5.34 -8.63 -4.92
N SER A 30 4.06 -8.94 -5.08
CA SER A 30 3.43 -10.05 -4.39
C SER A 30 3.86 -11.40 -4.98
N ILE A 31 4.06 -12.38 -4.10
CA ILE A 31 4.54 -13.72 -4.44
C ILE A 31 3.47 -14.73 -4.08
N ASP A 32 3.14 -15.63 -5.00
CA ASP A 32 2.33 -16.80 -4.70
C ASP A 32 3.16 -17.80 -3.88
N GLU A 33 2.71 -18.08 -2.65
CA GLU A 33 3.47 -18.91 -1.70
C GLU A 33 3.62 -20.37 -2.14
N LYS A 34 2.72 -20.86 -2.99
CA LYS A 34 2.76 -22.27 -3.46
C LYS A 34 3.70 -22.47 -4.63
N THR A 35 3.71 -21.50 -5.54
CA THR A 35 4.48 -21.59 -6.80
C THR A 35 5.75 -20.77 -6.77
N ASN A 36 5.92 -19.91 -5.77
CA ASN A 36 6.99 -18.91 -5.65
C ASN A 36 7.11 -17.99 -6.88
N LYS A 37 5.99 -17.76 -7.57
CA LYS A 37 5.92 -16.88 -8.74
C LYS A 37 5.44 -15.49 -8.34
N GLU A 38 5.94 -14.49 -9.04
CA GLU A 38 5.46 -13.12 -8.98
C GLU A 38 4.03 -13.04 -9.52
N THR A 39 3.16 -12.31 -8.83
CA THR A 39 1.73 -12.25 -9.18
C THR A 39 1.27 -10.84 -9.54
N ALA A 40 1.64 -9.84 -8.77
CA ALA A 40 1.28 -8.47 -9.04
C ALA A 40 2.31 -7.49 -8.49
N GLY A 41 2.50 -6.38 -9.19
CA GLY A 41 3.25 -5.23 -8.71
C GLY A 41 2.32 -4.24 -8.03
N TRP A 42 2.76 -3.70 -6.89
CA TRP A 42 2.00 -2.82 -6.02
C TRP A 42 2.74 -1.51 -5.75
N GLN A 43 1.98 -0.44 -5.60
CA GLN A 43 2.43 0.78 -4.95
C GLN A 43 1.72 0.91 -3.62
N ILE A 44 2.47 1.13 -2.56
CA ILE A 44 1.99 1.42 -1.21
C ILE A 44 2.40 2.85 -0.87
N TRP A 45 1.46 3.68 -0.43
CA TRP A 45 1.72 5.08 -0.08
C TRP A 45 0.89 5.54 1.09
N GLN A 46 1.35 6.60 1.72
CA GLN A 46 0.65 7.27 2.81
C GLN A 46 0.02 8.56 2.32
N GLU A 47 -1.23 8.79 2.71
CA GLU A 47 -1.97 10.01 2.44
C GLU A 47 -2.89 10.32 3.62
N GLY A 48 -2.88 11.56 4.12
CA GLY A 48 -3.72 11.97 5.24
C GLY A 48 -3.53 11.14 6.52
N GLY A 49 -2.34 10.57 6.75
CA GLY A 49 -2.04 9.73 7.91
C GLY A 49 -2.61 8.31 7.82
N LYS A 50 -3.05 7.90 6.64
CA LYS A 50 -3.53 6.56 6.33
C LYS A 50 -2.68 5.93 5.24
N LEU A 51 -2.58 4.59 5.25
CA LEU A 51 -1.86 3.84 4.21
C LEU A 51 -2.86 3.28 3.19
N TYR A 52 -2.43 3.34 1.93
CA TYR A 52 -3.17 2.88 0.76
C TYR A 52 -2.30 1.99 -0.11
N GLY A 53 -2.95 1.20 -0.97
CA GLY A 53 -2.24 0.37 -1.94
C GLY A 53 -3.03 0.14 -3.22
N LYS A 54 -2.35 0.26 -4.37
CA LYS A 54 -2.91 -0.05 -5.68
C LYS A 54 -2.04 -1.03 -6.46
N ILE A 55 -2.67 -1.79 -7.33
CA ILE A 55 -1.99 -2.67 -8.28
C ILE A 55 -1.48 -1.83 -9.46
N LEU A 56 -0.21 -1.99 -9.81
CA LEU A 56 0.44 -1.37 -10.96
C LEU A 56 0.51 -2.27 -12.18
N SER A 57 0.62 -3.59 -11.96
CA SER A 57 0.64 -4.60 -13.01
C SER A 57 0.27 -5.97 -12.42
N ILE A 58 -0.13 -6.90 -13.29
CA ILE A 58 -0.42 -8.29 -12.94
C ILE A 58 0.34 -9.18 -13.92
N ALA A 59 1.06 -10.16 -13.41
CA ALA A 59 1.80 -11.10 -14.25
C ALA A 59 0.87 -11.83 -15.23
N GLY A 60 1.20 -11.78 -16.51
CA GLY A 60 0.44 -12.43 -17.58
C GLY A 60 -0.91 -11.78 -17.93
N LYS A 61 -1.17 -10.53 -17.47
CA LYS A 61 -2.41 -9.82 -17.72
C LYS A 61 -2.17 -8.46 -18.39
N PRO A 62 -3.10 -7.99 -19.25
CA PRO A 62 -3.03 -6.65 -19.81
C PRO A 62 -3.31 -5.58 -18.76
N GLN A 63 -2.87 -4.34 -19.03
CA GLN A 63 -3.04 -3.21 -18.13
C GLN A 63 -4.50 -2.76 -17.97
N ASP A 64 -5.33 -3.03 -18.97
CA ASP A 64 -6.76 -2.72 -19.00
C ASP A 64 -7.65 -3.90 -18.54
N GLU A 65 -7.07 -4.90 -17.90
CA GLU A 65 -7.82 -6.04 -17.35
C GLU A 65 -8.89 -5.56 -16.37
N MET A 66 -10.14 -5.93 -16.65
CA MET A 66 -11.24 -5.73 -15.72
C MET A 66 -11.19 -6.77 -14.60
N THR A 67 -11.76 -6.42 -13.45
CA THR A 67 -11.91 -7.40 -12.38
C THR A 67 -12.71 -8.60 -12.85
N THR A 68 -12.23 -9.80 -12.54
CA THR A 68 -12.91 -11.06 -12.93
C THR A 68 -13.99 -11.47 -11.95
N GLY A 69 -13.90 -10.98 -10.71
CA GLY A 69 -14.86 -11.24 -9.65
C GLY A 69 -15.56 -9.99 -9.16
N GLY A 70 -16.51 -10.16 -8.26
CA GLY A 70 -17.16 -9.04 -7.59
C GLY A 70 -18.26 -8.35 -8.37
N LYS A 71 -18.72 -8.88 -9.52
CA LYS A 71 -19.87 -8.35 -10.24
C LYS A 71 -21.11 -8.31 -9.33
N GLY A 72 -21.73 -7.14 -9.21
CA GLY A 72 -22.85 -6.87 -8.31
C GLY A 72 -22.47 -6.77 -6.83
N LYS A 73 -21.17 -6.78 -6.48
CA LYS A 73 -20.69 -6.52 -5.12
C LYS A 73 -20.25 -5.07 -4.98
N SER A 74 -20.67 -4.45 -3.90
CA SER A 74 -20.27 -3.11 -3.52
C SER A 74 -20.11 -3.00 -2.00
N TYR A 75 -19.33 -2.02 -1.55
CA TYR A 75 -19.14 -1.72 -0.14
C TYR A 75 -19.21 -0.20 0.05
N ASP A 76 -20.05 0.29 0.96
CA ASP A 76 -20.29 1.72 1.15
C ASP A 76 -19.02 2.53 1.44
N ASN A 77 -18.05 1.92 2.14
CA ASN A 77 -16.78 2.54 2.47
C ASN A 77 -15.68 2.29 1.41
N PHE A 78 -16.05 1.81 0.23
CA PHE A 78 -15.13 1.64 -0.89
C PHE A 78 -15.66 2.37 -2.12
N MET A 79 -14.96 3.42 -2.56
CA MET A 79 -15.29 4.21 -3.78
C MET A 79 -16.79 4.55 -3.91
N ASN A 80 -17.42 4.94 -2.79
CA ASN A 80 -18.85 5.28 -2.72
C ASN A 80 -19.81 4.17 -3.20
N GLY A 81 -19.49 2.92 -2.90
CA GLY A 81 -20.38 1.80 -3.23
C GLY A 81 -20.38 1.39 -4.70
N VAL A 82 -19.27 1.66 -5.42
CA VAL A 82 -19.14 1.23 -6.83
C VAL A 82 -19.25 -0.30 -6.95
N ASP A 83 -19.83 -0.78 -8.04
CA ASP A 83 -19.81 -2.21 -8.38
C ASP A 83 -18.37 -2.62 -8.73
N ILE A 84 -17.79 -3.52 -7.92
CA ILE A 84 -16.42 -3.98 -8.08
C ILE A 84 -16.18 -4.59 -9.46
N GLY A 85 -17.19 -5.28 -10.02
CA GLY A 85 -17.12 -5.89 -11.35
C GLY A 85 -16.97 -4.89 -12.51
N THR A 86 -17.08 -3.59 -12.26
CA THR A 86 -16.91 -2.52 -13.26
C THR A 86 -15.53 -1.85 -13.21
N LEU A 87 -14.66 -2.27 -12.29
CA LEU A 87 -13.37 -1.66 -12.09
C LEU A 87 -12.25 -2.35 -12.87
N HIS A 88 -11.26 -1.58 -13.29
CA HIS A 88 -9.99 -2.15 -13.74
C HIS A 88 -9.19 -2.67 -12.53
N THR A 89 -8.57 -3.82 -12.69
CA THR A 89 -7.74 -4.40 -11.63
C THR A 89 -6.48 -3.57 -11.41
N VAL A 90 -5.87 -3.08 -12.48
CA VAL A 90 -4.70 -2.19 -12.44
C VAL A 90 -5.17 -0.74 -12.24
N GLY A 91 -4.48 0.00 -11.40
CA GLY A 91 -4.74 1.41 -11.10
C GLY A 91 -5.79 1.65 -10.00
N THR A 92 -6.64 0.68 -9.70
CA THR A 92 -7.60 0.79 -8.60
C THR A 92 -6.92 0.61 -7.25
N THR A 93 -7.31 1.45 -6.27
CA THR A 93 -6.82 1.38 -4.89
C THR A 93 -7.56 0.26 -4.15
N TRP A 94 -6.91 -0.90 -4.04
CA TRP A 94 -7.50 -2.10 -3.42
C TRP A 94 -7.29 -2.20 -1.91
N ILE A 95 -6.26 -1.50 -1.40
CA ILE A 95 -5.96 -1.40 0.03
C ILE A 95 -6.21 0.04 0.46
N TRP A 96 -6.99 0.25 1.52
CA TRP A 96 -7.35 1.60 1.95
C TRP A 96 -7.56 1.73 3.45
N ASP A 97 -7.38 2.95 3.95
CA ASP A 97 -7.69 3.42 5.31
C ASP A 97 -6.92 2.72 6.44
N LEU A 98 -5.75 2.13 6.19
CA LEU A 98 -4.96 1.56 7.28
C LEU A 98 -4.41 2.66 8.19
N SER A 99 -4.53 2.46 9.49
CA SER A 99 -3.99 3.34 10.53
C SER A 99 -2.60 2.88 10.96
N SER A 100 -1.73 3.83 11.31
CA SER A 100 -0.40 3.51 11.85
C SER A 100 -0.49 2.92 13.25
N HIS A 101 0.26 1.87 13.48
CA HIS A 101 0.51 1.22 14.77
C HIS A 101 2.00 1.21 15.13
N GLY A 102 2.76 2.17 14.60
CA GLY A 102 4.20 2.33 14.71
C GLY A 102 4.89 2.15 13.37
N GLU A 103 6.19 2.44 13.32
CA GLU A 103 7.00 2.39 12.11
C GLU A 103 6.86 1.03 11.41
N GLY A 104 6.47 1.05 10.13
CA GLY A 104 6.26 -0.13 9.31
C GLY A 104 5.10 -1.04 9.72
N LYS A 105 4.20 -0.58 10.61
CA LYS A 105 3.05 -1.37 11.09
C LYS A 105 1.75 -0.62 10.88
N TRP A 106 0.88 -1.20 10.09
CA TRP A 106 -0.39 -0.61 9.68
C TRP A 106 -1.53 -1.62 9.83
N ALA A 107 -2.69 -1.17 10.33
CA ALA A 107 -3.84 -2.03 10.56
C ALA A 107 -5.16 -1.24 10.50
N ASP A 108 -6.26 -1.92 10.82
CA ASP A 108 -7.62 -1.35 10.94
C ASP A 108 -8.19 -0.79 9.63
N GLY A 109 -7.55 -1.09 8.51
CA GLY A 109 -8.07 -0.80 7.17
C GLY A 109 -8.61 -2.05 6.48
N HIS A 110 -8.73 -1.95 5.17
CA HIS A 110 -9.36 -2.96 4.36
C HIS A 110 -8.56 -3.28 3.10
N ILE A 111 -8.81 -4.48 2.57
CA ILE A 111 -8.42 -4.89 1.23
C ILE A 111 -9.60 -5.60 0.55
N ILE A 112 -9.74 -5.40 -0.75
CA ILE A 112 -10.60 -6.21 -1.61
C ILE A 112 -9.71 -7.07 -2.51
N ASP A 113 -10.02 -8.37 -2.58
CA ASP A 113 -9.45 -9.25 -3.59
C ASP A 113 -10.19 -9.02 -4.92
N PRO A 114 -9.53 -8.49 -5.96
CA PRO A 114 -10.18 -8.22 -7.25
C PRO A 114 -10.62 -9.49 -7.99
N ASN A 115 -10.10 -10.67 -7.61
CA ASN A 115 -10.47 -11.93 -8.24
C ASN A 115 -11.85 -12.44 -7.82
N ASP A 116 -12.27 -12.14 -6.58
CA ASP A 116 -13.57 -12.60 -6.07
C ASP A 116 -14.43 -11.47 -5.50
N GLY A 117 -13.91 -10.25 -5.42
CA GLY A 117 -14.60 -9.08 -4.88
C GLY A 117 -14.90 -9.14 -3.39
N LYS A 118 -14.23 -10.00 -2.63
CA LYS A 118 -14.41 -10.06 -1.18
C LYS A 118 -13.55 -9.04 -0.46
N ARG A 119 -14.16 -8.41 0.54
CA ARG A 119 -13.47 -7.48 1.43
C ARG A 119 -12.97 -8.20 2.68
N TYR A 120 -11.74 -7.86 3.07
CA TYR A 120 -11.07 -8.35 4.26
C TYR A 120 -10.61 -7.15 5.11
N LYS A 121 -10.48 -7.33 6.43
CA LYS A 121 -9.65 -6.44 7.23
C LYS A 121 -8.21 -6.60 6.76
N CYS A 122 -7.47 -5.50 6.68
CA CYS A 122 -6.10 -5.51 6.20
C CYS A 122 -5.11 -5.06 7.26
N ARG A 123 -4.01 -5.79 7.34
CA ARG A 123 -2.83 -5.41 8.11
C ARG A 123 -1.60 -5.50 7.23
N ILE A 124 -0.73 -4.51 7.36
CA ILE A 124 0.58 -4.49 6.68
C ILE A 124 1.66 -4.38 7.75
N THR A 125 2.70 -5.19 7.62
CA THR A 125 3.87 -5.16 8.48
C THR A 125 5.14 -5.24 7.62
N TYR A 126 6.00 -4.25 7.77
CA TYR A 126 7.32 -4.28 7.17
C TYR A 126 8.28 -5.12 8.02
N HIS A 127 9.04 -5.97 7.38
CA HIS A 127 10.09 -6.77 7.98
C HIS A 127 11.42 -6.44 7.30
N LYS A 128 12.32 -5.84 8.06
CA LYS A 128 13.68 -5.59 7.58
C LYS A 128 14.42 -6.91 7.41
N ALA A 129 15.27 -6.99 6.38
CA ALA A 129 16.16 -8.12 6.18
C ALA A 129 17.01 -8.37 7.44
N ASP A 130 16.98 -9.61 7.94
CA ASP A 130 17.74 -10.06 9.11
C ASP A 130 18.74 -11.17 8.79
N GLY A 131 18.78 -11.58 7.51
CA GLY A 131 19.62 -12.67 7.01
C GLY A 131 19.22 -14.07 7.50
N LYS A 132 18.17 -14.18 8.34
CA LYS A 132 17.64 -15.43 8.91
C LYS A 132 16.28 -15.77 8.35
N LYS A 133 15.24 -15.17 8.93
CA LYS A 133 13.86 -15.36 8.50
C LYS A 133 13.57 -14.58 7.21
N TYR A 134 14.04 -13.35 7.14
CA TYR A 134 13.86 -12.48 5.98
C TYR A 134 15.21 -12.25 5.29
N LYS A 135 15.36 -12.80 4.09
CA LYS A 135 16.60 -12.65 3.27
C LYS A 135 16.73 -11.26 2.67
N ALA A 136 15.60 -10.58 2.45
CA ALA A 136 15.50 -9.23 1.94
C ALA A 136 14.36 -8.51 2.67
N ASP A 137 14.31 -7.19 2.53
CA ASP A 137 13.20 -6.39 3.02
C ASP A 137 11.89 -6.93 2.45
N THR A 138 10.94 -7.18 3.34
CA THR A 138 9.71 -7.92 3.03
C THR A 138 8.50 -7.18 3.61
N LEU A 139 7.45 -7.04 2.82
CA LEU A 139 6.16 -6.55 3.28
C LEU A 139 5.22 -7.74 3.50
N GLU A 140 4.74 -7.92 4.70
CA GLU A 140 3.68 -8.87 5.01
C GLU A 140 2.33 -8.16 4.89
N MET A 141 1.52 -8.56 3.91
CA MET A 141 0.12 -8.16 3.79
C MET A 141 -0.76 -9.30 4.32
N ARG A 142 -1.59 -9.01 5.30
CA ARG A 142 -2.50 -9.97 5.93
C ARG A 142 -3.95 -9.55 5.76
N GLY A 143 -4.73 -10.39 5.07
CA GLY A 143 -6.19 -10.27 5.00
C GLY A 143 -6.86 -11.12 6.08
N GLU A 144 -7.87 -10.57 6.78
CA GLU A 144 -8.53 -11.24 7.91
C GLU A 144 -10.07 -11.21 7.76
N VAL A 145 -10.70 -12.35 8.09
CA VAL A 145 -12.15 -12.49 8.22
C VAL A 145 -12.44 -13.17 9.57
N GLY A 146 -13.06 -12.45 10.50
CA GLY A 146 -13.25 -12.96 11.86
C GLY A 146 -11.92 -13.37 12.50
N PRO A 147 -11.80 -14.56 13.06
CA PRO A 147 -10.57 -15.06 13.69
C PRO A 147 -9.56 -15.63 12.67
N PHE A 148 -9.95 -15.76 11.41
CA PHE A 148 -9.12 -16.35 10.37
C PHE A 148 -8.42 -15.27 9.55
N GLY A 149 -7.18 -15.54 9.12
CA GLY A 149 -6.43 -14.64 8.26
C GLY A 149 -5.36 -15.38 7.48
N ARG A 150 -4.98 -14.79 6.35
CA ARG A 150 -3.90 -15.28 5.49
C ARG A 150 -2.92 -14.15 5.24
N SER A 151 -1.64 -14.43 5.41
CA SER A 151 -0.55 -13.53 5.05
C SER A 151 -0.03 -13.84 3.66
N GLN A 152 0.38 -12.81 2.95
CA GLN A 152 1.22 -12.88 1.76
C GLN A 152 2.49 -12.09 2.05
N PHE A 153 3.62 -12.57 1.55
CA PHE A 153 4.90 -11.92 1.70
C PHE A 153 5.36 -11.36 0.36
N TRP A 154 5.56 -10.06 0.33
CA TRP A 154 5.88 -9.30 -0.88
C TRP A 154 7.35 -8.88 -0.82
N LYS A 155 8.06 -8.99 -1.93
CA LYS A 155 9.44 -8.52 -2.03
C LYS A 155 9.49 -7.04 -2.38
N ALA A 156 10.50 -6.34 -1.86
CA ALA A 156 10.80 -4.97 -2.26
C ALA A 156 11.17 -4.91 -3.75
N SER A 157 10.79 -3.82 -4.40
CA SER A 157 10.94 -3.63 -5.84
C SER A 157 11.18 -2.17 -6.19
N THR A 158 11.45 -1.91 -7.45
CA THR A 158 11.42 -0.57 -8.04
C THR A 158 10.07 -0.32 -8.70
N GLU A 159 9.75 0.95 -8.97
CA GLU A 159 8.54 1.32 -9.72
C GLU A 159 8.49 0.64 -11.08
N SER A 160 9.60 0.64 -11.80
CA SER A 160 9.71 0.04 -13.13
C SER A 160 9.45 -1.47 -13.11
N GLU A 161 9.98 -2.19 -12.12
CA GLU A 161 9.75 -3.62 -11.97
C GLU A 161 8.30 -3.92 -11.56
N ALA A 162 7.77 -3.18 -10.56
CA ALA A 162 6.40 -3.37 -10.09
C ALA A 162 5.35 -3.00 -11.16
N ALA A 163 5.64 -2.05 -12.05
CA ALA A 163 4.75 -1.68 -13.18
C ALA A 163 4.96 -2.54 -14.43
N GLY A 164 6.02 -3.33 -14.48
CA GLY A 164 6.47 -4.04 -15.69
C GLY A 164 6.26 -5.56 -15.67
N LEU A 165 5.56 -6.12 -14.69
CA LEU A 165 5.27 -7.57 -14.67
C LEU A 165 4.45 -7.97 -15.92
N ARG A 166 4.89 -9.07 -16.56
CA ARG A 166 4.26 -9.61 -17.79
C ARG A 166 4.06 -11.13 -17.67
#